data_391b2dabc9b02d215b01297625f2d5e5
#
_entry.id   391b2dabc9b02d215b01297625f2d5e5
#
_cell.length_a   1.000
_cell.length_b   1.000
_cell.length_c   1.000
_cell.angle_alpha   90.00
_cell.angle_beta   90.00
_cell.angle_gamma   90.00
#
_symmetry.space_group_name_H-M   'P 1'
#
loop_
_entity.id
_entity.type
_entity.pdbx_description
1 polymer ?
#
loop_
_entity_poly.entity_id
_entity_poly.type
_entity_poly.pdbx_seq_one_letter_code
_entity_poly.pdbx_strand_id
1 'polypeptide(L)'
;ARLIDKPNERFSQRILTADELILWAKKSHSINFLAKRFAAKEAISKALGTGIAQGVGFQQMNIYADALGKPVVELSGAALERIKALGGTQVLVSLSDEGEMILAFAVLT
;
A
#
# COMPACT_ATOMS: atom_id res chain seq x y z
N ALA A 1 -24.18 12.51 -1.16
CA ALA A 1 -22.83 12.29 -1.69
C ALA A 1 -21.81 12.33 -0.57
N ARG A 2 -21.93 13.30 0.30
CA ARG A 2 -20.96 13.44 1.39
C ARG A 2 -21.02 12.31 2.38
N LEU A 3 -22.22 11.83 2.71
CA LEU A 3 -22.36 10.73 3.65
C LEU A 3 -21.77 9.44 3.10
N ILE A 4 -21.86 9.28 1.78
CA ILE A 4 -21.31 8.10 1.11
C ILE A 4 -19.78 8.16 1.10
N ASP A 5 -19.23 9.37 0.95
CA ASP A 5 -17.78 9.55 0.84
C ASP A 5 -17.05 9.42 2.16
N LYS A 6 -17.72 9.73 3.29
CA LYS A 6 -17.07 9.72 4.60
C LYS A 6 -16.38 8.41 4.98
N PRO A 7 -17.00 7.23 4.81
CA PRO A 7 -16.30 5.98 5.11
C PRO A 7 -15.05 5.80 4.25
N ASN A 8 -15.12 6.16 2.97
CA ASN A 8 -13.97 6.07 2.09
C ASN A 8 -12.88 7.08 2.46
N GLU A 9 -13.25 8.26 2.92
CA GLU A 9 -12.29 9.24 3.38
C GLU A 9 -11.53 8.77 4.61
N ARG A 10 -12.22 8.18 5.57
CA ARG A 10 -11.56 7.63 6.77
C ARG A 10 -10.64 6.48 6.39
N PHE A 11 -11.12 5.59 5.56
CA PHE A 11 -10.34 4.44 5.13
C PHE A 11 -9.10 4.90 4.36
N SER A 12 -9.27 5.83 3.43
CA SER A 12 -8.15 6.34 2.64
C SER A 12 -7.10 7.00 3.52
N GLN A 13 -7.51 7.77 4.52
CA GLN A 13 -6.57 8.43 5.42
C GLN A 13 -5.79 7.46 6.29
N ARG A 14 -6.34 6.28 6.54
CA ARG A 14 -5.64 5.24 7.30
C ARG A 14 -4.68 4.44 6.44
N ILE A 15 -5.01 4.26 5.17
CA ILE A 15 -4.28 3.38 4.26
C ILE A 15 -3.23 4.13 3.46
N LEU A 16 -3.56 5.33 2.98
CA LEU A 16 -2.72 6.05 2.03
C LEU A 16 -1.75 7.00 2.73
N THR A 17 -0.54 7.10 2.18
CA THR A 17 0.41 8.13 2.59
C THR A 17 -0.04 9.48 2.03
N ALA A 18 0.62 10.55 2.45
CA ALA A 18 0.32 11.89 1.93
C ALA A 18 0.45 11.94 0.41
N ASP A 19 1.51 11.35 -0.13
CA ASP A 19 1.73 11.31 -1.58
C ASP A 19 0.63 10.52 -2.29
N GLU A 20 0.23 9.40 -1.72
CA GLU A 20 -0.83 8.57 -2.30
C GLU A 20 -2.19 9.25 -2.24
N LEU A 21 -2.44 10.04 -1.20
CA LEU A 21 -3.69 10.79 -1.10
C LEU A 21 -3.80 11.83 -2.22
N ILE A 22 -2.70 12.49 -2.53
CA ILE A 22 -2.66 13.45 -3.64
C ILE A 22 -2.95 12.75 -4.97
N LEU A 23 -2.31 11.61 -5.18
CA LEU A 23 -2.52 10.84 -6.40
C LEU A 23 -3.94 10.30 -6.50
N TRP A 24 -4.50 9.86 -5.39
CA TRP A 24 -5.86 9.36 -5.33
C TRP A 24 -6.88 10.44 -5.73
N ALA A 25 -6.66 11.67 -5.25
CA ALA A 25 -7.50 12.80 -5.64
C ALA A 25 -7.43 13.07 -7.14
N LYS A 26 -6.23 12.96 -7.72
CA LYS A 26 -6.05 13.13 -9.16
C LYS A 26 -6.73 12.03 -9.99
N LYS A 27 -6.99 10.89 -9.38
CA LYS A 27 -7.67 9.78 -10.02
C LYS A 27 -9.15 9.72 -9.63
N SER A 28 -9.73 10.88 -9.32
CA SER A 28 -11.15 11.04 -8.99
C SER A 28 -11.57 10.19 -7.80
N HIS A 29 -10.68 10.00 -6.84
CA HIS A 29 -10.93 9.22 -5.63
C HIS A 29 -11.42 7.81 -5.96
N SER A 30 -10.77 7.17 -6.92
CA SER A 30 -11.13 5.84 -7.42
C SER A 30 -11.12 4.80 -6.29
N ILE A 31 -12.20 4.06 -6.18
CA ILE A 31 -12.29 2.96 -5.21
C ILE A 31 -11.33 1.85 -5.61
N ASN A 32 -11.19 1.59 -6.90
CA ASN A 32 -10.25 0.57 -7.39
C ASN A 32 -8.80 0.91 -7.01
N PHE A 33 -8.41 2.18 -7.15
CA PHE A 33 -7.09 2.62 -6.74
C PHE A 33 -6.86 2.34 -5.25
N LEU A 34 -7.83 2.72 -4.43
CA LEU A 34 -7.74 2.54 -2.98
C LEU A 34 -7.65 1.05 -2.61
N ALA A 35 -8.49 0.23 -3.25
CA ALA A 35 -8.50 -1.21 -3.01
C ALA A 35 -7.17 -1.86 -3.39
N LYS A 36 -6.56 -1.43 -4.49
CA LYS A 36 -5.26 -1.94 -4.92
C LYS A 36 -4.15 -1.56 -3.94
N ARG A 37 -4.17 -0.34 -3.44
CA ARG A 37 -3.18 0.09 -2.43
C ARG A 37 -3.35 -0.70 -1.14
N PHE A 38 -4.59 -0.93 -0.73
CA PHE A 38 -4.86 -1.72 0.47
C PHE A 38 -4.35 -3.16 0.30
N ALA A 39 -4.68 -3.80 -0.82
CA ALA A 39 -4.26 -5.17 -1.08
C ALA A 39 -2.72 -5.29 -1.11
N ALA A 40 -2.06 -4.32 -1.75
CA ALA A 40 -0.60 -4.32 -1.82
C ALA A 40 0.02 -4.19 -0.44
N LYS A 41 -0.50 -3.29 0.39
CA LYS A 41 0.06 -3.04 1.72
C LYS A 41 -0.19 -4.21 2.66
N GLU A 42 -1.33 -4.87 2.53
CA GLU A 42 -1.58 -6.09 3.28
C GLU A 42 -0.60 -7.19 2.89
N ALA A 43 -0.36 -7.38 1.60
CA ALA A 43 0.60 -8.35 1.12
C ALA A 43 2.01 -8.04 1.65
N ILE A 44 2.40 -6.77 1.65
CA ILE A 44 3.70 -6.34 2.17
C ILE A 44 3.80 -6.67 3.67
N SER A 45 2.76 -6.37 4.43
CA SER A 45 2.78 -6.63 5.88
C SER A 45 2.91 -8.12 6.20
N LYS A 46 2.28 -8.95 5.39
CA LYS A 46 2.41 -10.41 5.54
C LYS A 46 3.80 -10.88 5.17
N ALA A 47 4.38 -10.31 4.13
CA ALA A 47 5.76 -10.64 3.74
C ALA A 47 6.76 -10.24 4.83
N LEU A 48 6.48 -9.14 5.54
CA LEU A 48 7.30 -8.72 6.69
C LEU A 48 7.09 -9.65 7.91
N GLY A 49 6.06 -10.46 7.90
CA GLY A 49 5.79 -11.40 8.99
C GLY A 49 5.10 -10.79 10.19
N THR A 50 4.75 -9.50 10.12
CA THR A 50 4.12 -8.80 11.25
C THR A 50 2.63 -8.62 11.08
N GLY A 51 2.15 -8.61 9.83
CA GLY A 51 0.86 -8.02 9.55
C GLY A 51 0.90 -6.54 9.92
N ILE A 52 -0.26 -5.91 10.04
CA ILE A 52 -0.35 -4.53 10.49
C ILE A 52 -0.41 -4.56 12.02
N ALA A 53 0.78 -4.76 12.60
CA ALA A 53 0.97 -4.90 14.04
C ALA A 53 2.42 -4.65 14.37
N GLN A 54 2.76 -4.62 15.66
CA GLN A 54 4.13 -4.44 16.13
C GLN A 54 4.74 -3.12 15.64
N GLY A 55 3.92 -2.10 15.55
CA GLY A 55 4.36 -0.78 15.08
C GLY A 55 4.35 -0.61 13.58
N VAL A 56 4.15 -1.69 12.81
CA VAL A 56 4.07 -1.62 11.34
C VAL A 56 2.68 -1.14 10.94
N GLY A 57 2.62 -0.09 10.15
CA GLY A 57 1.36 0.49 9.69
C GLY A 57 1.37 0.79 8.20
N PHE A 58 0.19 0.97 7.65
CA PHE A 58 0.02 1.21 6.22
C PHE A 58 0.75 2.44 5.71
N GLN A 59 0.82 3.50 6.52
CA GLN A 59 1.43 4.76 6.10
C GLN A 59 2.95 4.73 6.12
N GLN A 60 3.54 3.62 6.54
CA GLN A 60 4.97 3.39 6.44
C GLN A 60 5.37 2.76 5.12
N MET A 61 4.40 2.52 4.26
CA MET A 61 4.57 1.91 2.94
C MET A 61 4.08 2.88 1.89
N ASN A 62 4.99 3.60 1.25
CA ASN A 62 4.64 4.54 0.20
C ASN A 62 4.83 3.84 -1.15
N ILE A 63 3.77 3.75 -1.93
CA ILE A 63 3.80 3.07 -3.23
C ILE A 63 3.58 4.09 -4.32
N TYR A 64 4.49 4.13 -5.29
CA TYR A 64 4.38 5.00 -6.45
C TYR A 64 4.81 4.23 -7.69
N ALA A 65 4.54 4.78 -8.87
CA ALA A 65 4.95 4.18 -10.12
C ALA A 65 6.25 4.81 -10.60
N ASP A 66 7.18 3.99 -11.08
CA ASP A 66 8.40 4.52 -11.68
C ASP A 66 8.11 5.01 -13.11
N ALA A 67 9.15 5.42 -13.84
CA ALA A 67 9.00 5.96 -15.19
C ALA A 67 8.39 4.96 -16.17
N LEU A 68 8.54 3.66 -15.88
CA LEU A 68 7.99 2.59 -16.72
C LEU A 68 6.64 2.10 -16.26
N GLY A 69 6.09 2.70 -15.20
CA GLY A 69 4.81 2.32 -14.64
C GLY A 69 4.86 1.17 -13.64
N LYS A 70 6.06 0.72 -13.26
CA LYS A 70 6.20 -0.34 -12.27
C LYS A 70 5.98 0.20 -10.86
N PRO A 71 5.32 -0.58 -9.99
CA PRO A 71 5.16 -0.15 -8.61
C PRO A 71 6.48 -0.21 -7.86
N VAL A 72 6.78 0.87 -7.14
CA VAL A 72 7.95 0.97 -6.28
C VAL A 72 7.44 1.19 -4.85
N VAL A 73 8.03 0.49 -3.90
CA VAL A 73 7.65 0.58 -2.49
C VAL A 73 8.78 1.22 -1.70
N GLU A 74 8.46 2.30 -0.99
CA GLU A 74 9.38 2.92 -0.03
C GLU A 74 8.87 2.63 1.37
N LEU A 75 9.72 2.04 2.18
CA LEU A 75 9.39 1.75 3.58
C LEU A 75 9.98 2.79 4.50
N SER A 76 9.28 3.03 5.60
CA SER A 76 9.76 3.93 6.66
C SER A 76 9.38 3.34 8.02
N GLY A 77 9.89 3.96 9.09
CA GLY A 77 9.52 3.59 10.45
C GLY A 77 9.73 2.12 10.76
N ALA A 78 8.81 1.53 11.48
CA ALA A 78 8.92 0.14 11.93
C ALA A 78 8.95 -0.85 10.76
N ALA A 79 8.29 -0.54 9.64
CA ALA A 79 8.33 -1.41 8.47
C ALA A 79 9.75 -1.48 7.89
N LEU A 80 10.44 -0.36 7.82
CA LEU A 80 11.83 -0.31 7.35
C LEU A 80 12.75 -1.07 8.31
N GLU A 81 12.58 -0.88 9.60
CA GLU A 81 13.39 -1.58 10.59
C GLU A 81 13.15 -3.09 10.49
N ARG A 82 11.92 -3.50 10.24
CA ARG A 82 11.58 -4.91 10.15
C ARG A 82 12.26 -5.58 8.95
N ILE A 83 12.23 -4.92 7.77
CA ILE A 83 12.88 -5.53 6.60
C ILE A 83 14.38 -5.64 6.81
N LYS A 84 14.99 -4.65 7.45
CA LYS A 84 16.42 -4.71 7.79
C LYS A 84 16.71 -5.86 8.73
N ALA A 85 15.87 -6.07 9.74
CA ALA A 85 16.03 -7.17 10.69
C ALA A 85 15.94 -8.53 10.01
N LEU A 86 15.16 -8.62 8.94
CA LEU A 86 15.02 -9.85 8.15
C LEU A 86 16.14 -10.02 7.13
N GLY A 87 17.05 -9.08 7.04
CA GLY A 87 18.16 -9.13 6.08
C GLY A 87 17.78 -8.69 4.68
N GLY A 88 16.60 -8.09 4.50
CA GLY A 88 16.14 -7.62 3.21
C GLY A 88 16.51 -6.17 2.97
N THR A 89 16.48 -5.75 1.71
CA THR A 89 16.78 -4.39 1.31
C THR A 89 15.60 -3.72 0.61
N GLN A 90 14.73 -4.50 -0.03
CA GLN A 90 13.59 -3.91 -0.74
C GLN A 90 12.43 -4.88 -0.81
N VAL A 91 11.27 -4.34 -1.16
CA VAL A 91 10.05 -5.09 -1.38
C VAL A 91 9.64 -4.94 -2.83
N LEU A 92 9.37 -6.06 -3.47
CA LEU A 92 8.79 -6.09 -4.80
C LEU A 92 7.33 -6.44 -4.67
N VAL A 93 6.46 -5.71 -5.35
CA VAL A 93 5.03 -5.91 -5.27
C VAL A 93 4.48 -6.11 -6.68
N SER A 94 3.53 -7.03 -6.80
CA SER A 94 2.83 -7.30 -8.05
C SER A 94 1.33 -7.25 -7.79
N LEU A 95 0.60 -6.59 -8.67
CA LEU A 95 -0.85 -6.43 -8.55
C LEU A 95 -1.50 -6.90 -9.84
N SER A 96 -2.66 -7.54 -9.70
CA SER A 96 -3.42 -8.04 -10.82
C SER A 96 -4.90 -7.86 -10.55
N ASP A 97 -5.62 -7.39 -11.56
CA ASP A 97 -7.09 -7.30 -11.54
C ASP A 97 -7.64 -8.51 -12.25
N GLU A 98 -8.49 -9.27 -11.55
CA GLU A 98 -9.14 -10.45 -12.12
C GLU A 98 -10.65 -10.32 -11.90
N GLY A 99 -11.30 -9.61 -12.80
CA GLY A 99 -12.72 -9.32 -12.66
C GLY A 99 -12.97 -8.42 -11.46
N GLU A 100 -13.71 -8.91 -10.48
CA GLU A 100 -13.99 -8.17 -9.25
C GLU A 100 -12.92 -8.41 -8.17
N MET A 101 -11.93 -9.24 -8.48
CA MET A 101 -10.91 -9.65 -7.52
C MET A 101 -9.61 -8.91 -7.78
N ILE A 102 -8.94 -8.50 -6.72
CA ILE A 102 -7.61 -7.93 -6.79
C ILE A 102 -6.66 -8.89 -6.10
N LEU A 103 -5.62 -9.29 -6.82
CA LEU A 103 -4.57 -10.14 -6.27
C LEU A 103 -3.30 -9.33 -6.08
N ALA A 104 -2.68 -9.49 -4.93
CA ALA A 104 -1.43 -8.80 -4.62
C ALA A 104 -0.43 -9.79 -4.05
N PHE A 105 0.81 -9.70 -4.55
CA PHE A 105 1.92 -10.48 -4.05
C PHE A 105 3.07 -9.56 -3.68
N ALA A 106 3.74 -9.86 -2.59
CA ALA A 106 4.90 -9.10 -2.16
C ALA A 106 6.03 -10.06 -1.84
N VAL A 107 7.23 -9.69 -2.27
CA VAL A 107 8.44 -10.49 -2.06
C VAL A 107 9.53 -9.58 -1.50
N LEU A 108 10.18 -10.03 -0.43
CA LEU A 108 11.34 -9.34 0.12
C LEU A 108 12.60 -9.81 -0.61
N THR A 109 13.49 -8.88 -0.93
CA THR A 109 14.77 -9.23 -1.56
C THR A 109 15.97 -8.57 -0.87
#